data_930c1a69addf39948f14f3bae266d134
#
_entry.id   930c1a69addf39948f14f3bae266d134
#
_cell.length_a   1.000
_cell.length_b   1.000
_cell.length_c   1.000
_cell.angle_alpha   90.00
_cell.angle_beta   90.00
_cell.angle_gamma   90.00
#
_symmetry.space_group_name_H-M   'P 1'
#
loop_
_entity.id
_entity.type
_entity.pdbx_description
1 polymer ?
#
loop_
_entity_poly.entity_id
_entity_poly.type
_entity_poly.pdbx_seq_one_letter_code
_entity_poly.pdbx_strand_id
1 'polypeptide(L)'
;MQKGETNKKMSCYKPLIRIYSPEHREISGQVYSLARFSERVGKKLKYEDLMYEPKVMLIPCGQCIGCRIQQREDWTTRIELEARQWPKEQVWFITLTYDDDHVPGMILSTGEIMRKVQYVWKPGKKTPESVQTLLYTDVQKFLKRLRKTYESRLRFFCAGEYGEQTARPHYHMILYGWEPTDLKQLYKIHHNGYFTSETLCKIWGNGNVQIAQATPETYRYVAGYVTKKMYEIDGKKANAYYELGQQKPFACMSLKPGLGDAYYQEHKEEIWRQGYIQCTNGKQAQIPRYYEKMMEKENPERLWRIKQNRQKKAIEQKRLQFEGKDYKTQLETKERVTKKQTEKRGIL
;
A
#
# COMPACT_ATOMS: atom_id res chain seq x y z
N MET A 1 27.51 -18.45 8.04
CA MET A 1 26.30 -18.20 8.86
C MET A 1 25.98 -16.70 8.78
N GLN A 2 25.18 -16.30 7.81
CA GLN A 2 24.69 -14.91 7.71
C GLN A 2 23.63 -14.73 8.80
N LYS A 3 23.87 -13.79 9.72
CA LYS A 3 22.89 -13.35 10.71
C LYS A 3 21.67 -12.83 9.96
N GLY A 4 20.55 -13.55 10.07
CA GLY A 4 19.28 -13.10 9.53
C GLY A 4 18.97 -11.69 10.04
N GLU A 5 18.91 -10.74 9.12
CA GLU A 5 18.40 -9.40 9.41
C GLU A 5 16.95 -9.55 9.89
N THR A 6 16.77 -9.57 11.20
CA THR A 6 15.45 -9.42 11.80
C THR A 6 14.88 -8.12 11.29
N ASN A 7 13.79 -8.19 10.53
CA ASN A 7 13.07 -7.05 10.01
C ASN A 7 12.78 -6.11 11.19
N LYS A 8 13.59 -5.06 11.33
CA LYS A 8 13.39 -4.03 12.35
C LYS A 8 12.00 -3.47 12.15
N LYS A 9 11.11 -3.78 13.07
CA LYS A 9 9.73 -3.28 13.09
C LYS A 9 9.77 -1.78 12.86
N MET A 10 9.33 -1.31 11.68
CA MET A 10 9.26 0.11 11.36
C MET A 10 8.29 0.74 12.34
N SER A 11 8.80 1.60 13.19
CA SER A 11 8.00 2.28 14.19
C SER A 11 7.29 3.47 13.57
N CYS A 12 6.07 3.77 14.02
CA CYS A 12 5.46 5.06 13.74
C CYS A 12 6.36 6.18 14.30
N TYR A 13 6.70 7.17 13.47
CA TYR A 13 7.53 8.30 13.88
C TYR A 13 6.73 9.46 14.49
N LYS A 14 5.42 9.46 14.32
CA LYS A 14 4.49 10.47 14.88
C LYS A 14 3.33 9.77 15.60
N PRO A 15 3.60 8.91 16.60
CA PRO A 15 2.54 8.19 17.27
C PRO A 15 1.57 9.15 17.94
N LEU A 16 0.31 8.75 17.95
CA LEU A 16 -0.73 9.42 18.71
C LEU A 16 -0.83 8.77 20.08
N ILE A 17 -1.12 9.57 21.08
CA ILE A 17 -1.35 9.12 22.44
C ILE A 17 -2.85 9.10 22.69
N ARG A 18 -3.37 7.95 23.05
CA ARG A 18 -4.74 7.78 23.48
C ARG A 18 -4.76 7.54 24.98
N ILE A 19 -5.54 8.34 25.68
CA ILE A 19 -5.85 8.11 27.11
C ILE A 19 -7.16 7.33 27.13
N TYR A 20 -7.23 6.25 27.90
CA TYR A 20 -8.45 5.52 28.09
C TYR A 20 -8.76 5.35 29.59
N SER A 21 -10.06 5.31 29.93
CA SER A 21 -10.48 5.03 31.30
C SER A 21 -10.63 3.52 31.50
N PRO A 22 -10.00 2.93 32.54
CA PRO A 22 -10.15 1.51 32.84
C PRO A 22 -11.59 1.11 33.25
N GLU A 23 -12.39 2.07 33.72
CA GLU A 23 -13.74 1.86 34.22
C GLU A 23 -14.79 1.69 33.13
N HIS A 24 -14.52 2.22 31.93
CA HIS A 24 -15.37 2.05 30.78
C HIS A 24 -14.64 1.21 29.74
N ARG A 25 -15.09 0.00 29.48
CA ARG A 25 -14.64 -0.84 28.35
C ARG A 25 -14.85 -0.16 26.99
N GLU A 26 -15.49 0.99 26.96
CA GLU A 26 -15.67 1.82 25.79
C GLU A 26 -14.45 2.70 25.53
N ILE A 27 -14.00 2.64 24.29
CA ILE A 27 -12.81 3.34 23.79
C ILE A 27 -13.15 4.82 23.48
N SER A 28 -13.66 5.56 24.42
CA SER A 28 -13.95 7.00 24.33
C SER A 28 -12.86 7.83 25.00
N GLY A 29 -11.64 7.78 24.48
CA GLY A 29 -10.56 8.61 25.03
C GLY A 29 -10.08 9.67 24.04
N GLN A 30 -9.77 10.87 24.53
CA GLN A 30 -9.16 11.91 23.73
C GLN A 30 -7.82 11.43 23.14
N VAL A 31 -7.57 11.78 21.88
CA VAL A 31 -6.34 11.44 21.15
C VAL A 31 -5.47 12.70 21.04
N TYR A 32 -4.23 12.60 21.44
CA TYR A 32 -3.26 13.68 21.44
C TYR A 32 -2.08 13.36 20.54
N SER A 33 -1.49 14.37 19.90
CA SER A 33 -0.13 14.25 19.39
C SER A 33 0.87 14.22 20.53
N LEU A 34 2.09 13.69 20.30
CA LEU A 34 3.16 13.72 21.32
C LEU A 34 3.43 15.13 21.84
N ALA A 35 3.43 16.14 20.94
CA ALA A 35 3.65 17.53 21.32
C ALA A 35 2.58 18.04 22.28
N ARG A 36 1.30 17.92 21.92
CA ARG A 36 0.18 18.36 22.79
C ARG A 36 0.12 17.62 24.11
N PHE A 37 0.49 16.35 24.13
CA PHE A 37 0.54 15.59 25.39
C PHE A 37 1.71 16.05 26.27
N SER A 38 2.89 16.33 25.69
CA SER A 38 4.03 16.89 26.40
C SER A 38 3.70 18.26 27.02
N GLU A 39 3.01 19.14 26.29
CA GLU A 39 2.53 20.43 26.77
C GLU A 39 1.54 20.25 27.95
N ARG A 40 0.59 19.33 27.82
CA ARG A 40 -0.40 19.03 28.86
C ARG A 40 0.22 18.54 30.16
N VAL A 41 1.27 17.70 30.11
CA VAL A 41 1.95 17.18 31.31
C VAL A 41 3.09 18.06 31.77
N GLY A 42 3.41 19.15 31.05
CA GLY A 42 4.41 20.13 31.44
C GLY A 42 5.86 19.61 31.48
N LYS A 43 6.15 18.47 30.79
CA LYS A 43 7.49 17.88 30.80
C LYS A 43 7.83 17.22 29.45
N LYS A 44 9.15 17.10 29.18
CA LYS A 44 9.65 16.26 28.09
C LYS A 44 9.34 14.79 28.41
N LEU A 45 8.76 14.09 27.42
CA LEU A 45 8.32 12.71 27.58
C LEU A 45 9.47 11.75 27.28
N LYS A 46 9.77 10.89 28.23
CA LYS A 46 10.58 9.69 27.99
C LYS A 46 9.67 8.55 27.52
N TYR A 47 10.25 7.58 26.80
CA TYR A 47 9.48 6.43 26.34
C TYR A 47 8.90 5.63 27.53
N GLU A 48 9.66 5.51 28.59
CA GLU A 48 9.29 4.86 29.83
C GLU A 48 8.04 5.50 30.45
N ASP A 49 7.98 6.84 30.50
CA ASP A 49 6.84 7.58 31.06
C ASP A 49 5.52 7.22 30.33
N LEU A 50 5.60 6.90 29.03
CA LEU A 50 4.43 6.55 28.22
C LEU A 50 4.02 5.08 28.35
N MET A 51 4.99 4.20 28.62
CA MET A 51 4.73 2.76 28.66
C MET A 51 4.24 2.27 30.03
N TYR A 52 4.64 2.95 31.08
CA TYR A 52 4.25 2.59 32.46
C TYR A 52 3.01 3.35 32.96
N GLU A 53 2.51 4.31 32.18
CA GLU A 53 1.22 4.94 32.44
C GLU A 53 0.07 3.98 32.08
N PRO A 54 -0.69 3.47 33.10
CA PRO A 54 -1.70 2.43 32.85
C PRO A 54 -2.88 2.89 31.97
N LYS A 55 -3.00 4.20 31.76
CA LYS A 55 -4.09 4.83 30.98
C LYS A 55 -3.65 5.32 29.59
N VAL A 56 -2.41 5.06 29.18
CA VAL A 56 -1.84 5.58 27.94
C VAL A 56 -1.61 4.45 26.94
N MET A 57 -2.10 4.64 25.71
CA MET A 57 -1.85 3.76 24.56
C MET A 57 -1.24 4.55 23.41
N LEU A 58 -0.12 4.07 22.88
CA LEU A 58 0.47 4.60 21.66
C LEU A 58 -0.20 4.01 20.43
N ILE A 59 -0.78 4.87 19.60
CA ILE A 59 -1.47 4.49 18.35
C ILE A 59 -0.65 4.96 17.15
N PRO A 60 -0.40 4.12 16.14
CA PRO A 60 0.23 4.55 14.89
C PRO A 60 -0.59 5.67 14.23
N CYS A 61 0.06 6.77 13.80
CA CYS A 61 -0.63 7.90 13.16
C CYS A 61 -1.21 7.57 11.78
N GLY A 62 -0.77 6.47 11.15
CA GLY A 62 -1.19 6.07 9.80
C GLY A 62 -0.54 6.89 8.67
N GLN A 63 0.08 8.02 8.95
CA GLN A 63 0.47 9.01 7.93
C GLN A 63 1.99 9.22 7.78
N CYS A 64 2.79 9.04 8.84
CA CYS A 64 4.24 9.22 8.74
C CYS A 64 4.88 8.17 7.82
N ILE A 65 6.11 8.44 7.37
CA ILE A 65 6.83 7.54 6.46
C ILE A 65 6.96 6.11 6.99
N GLY A 66 7.13 5.93 8.30
CA GLY A 66 7.17 4.60 8.93
C GLY A 66 5.86 3.84 8.79
N CYS A 67 4.71 4.49 9.01
CA CYS A 67 3.39 3.89 8.81
C CYS A 67 3.13 3.52 7.35
N ARG A 68 3.59 4.35 6.42
CA ARG A 68 3.45 4.13 4.97
C ARG A 68 4.25 2.93 4.50
N ILE A 69 5.51 2.84 4.92
CA ILE A 69 6.33 1.67 4.63
C ILE A 69 5.67 0.41 5.20
N GLN A 70 5.13 0.47 6.42
CA GLN A 70 4.42 -0.67 7.00
C GLN A 70 3.19 -1.08 6.18
N GLN A 71 2.39 -0.13 5.72
CA GLN A 71 1.24 -0.42 4.87
C GLN A 71 1.66 -1.07 3.54
N ARG A 72 2.74 -0.57 2.92
CA ARG A 72 3.28 -1.18 1.70
C ARG A 72 3.72 -2.62 1.95
N GLU A 73 4.45 -2.88 3.03
CA GLU A 73 4.88 -4.24 3.37
C GLU A 73 3.69 -5.16 3.66
N ASP A 74 2.64 -4.67 4.34
CA ASP A 74 1.40 -5.42 4.57
C ASP A 74 0.73 -5.83 3.25
N TRP A 75 0.63 -4.91 2.29
CA TRP A 75 0.08 -5.21 0.97
C TRP A 75 0.98 -6.10 0.14
N THR A 76 2.30 -5.86 0.14
CA THR A 76 3.28 -6.74 -0.53
C THR A 76 3.14 -8.17 -0.04
N THR A 77 3.08 -8.36 1.28
CA THR A 77 2.90 -9.68 1.88
C THR A 77 1.59 -10.33 1.41
N ARG A 78 0.46 -9.61 1.42
CA ARG A 78 -0.83 -10.17 0.99
C ARG A 78 -0.87 -10.51 -0.50
N ILE A 79 -0.26 -9.69 -1.35
CA ILE A 79 -0.13 -9.94 -2.80
C ILE A 79 0.73 -11.19 -3.04
N GLU A 80 1.84 -11.35 -2.31
CA GLU A 80 2.71 -12.52 -2.39
C GLU A 80 1.99 -13.79 -1.91
N LEU A 81 1.27 -13.73 -0.79
CA LEU A 81 0.55 -14.87 -0.24
C LEU A 81 -0.63 -15.30 -1.13
N GLU A 82 -1.29 -14.37 -1.81
CA GLU A 82 -2.24 -14.70 -2.87
C GLU A 82 -1.54 -15.42 -4.02
N ALA A 83 -0.38 -14.91 -4.47
CA ALA A 83 0.37 -15.50 -5.58
C ALA A 83 0.79 -16.96 -5.32
N ARG A 84 1.07 -17.32 -4.06
CA ARG A 84 1.42 -18.71 -3.69
C ARG A 84 0.28 -19.70 -3.88
N GLN A 85 -0.95 -19.24 -4.04
CA GLN A 85 -2.12 -20.08 -4.28
C GLN A 85 -2.37 -20.37 -5.77
N TRP A 86 -1.47 -19.89 -6.64
CA TRP A 86 -1.59 -20.01 -8.09
C TRP A 86 -0.33 -20.58 -8.70
N PRO A 87 -0.43 -21.36 -9.79
CA PRO A 87 0.73 -21.69 -10.63
C PRO A 87 1.45 -20.41 -11.06
N LYS A 88 2.77 -20.46 -11.12
CA LYS A 88 3.58 -19.27 -11.48
C LYS A 88 3.20 -18.71 -12.86
N GLU A 89 2.86 -19.58 -13.78
CA GLU A 89 2.44 -19.28 -15.16
C GLU A 89 1.08 -18.57 -15.24
N GLN A 90 0.36 -18.49 -14.12
CA GLN A 90 -0.93 -17.81 -13.98
C GLN A 90 -0.86 -16.52 -13.15
N VAL A 91 0.34 -16.04 -12.82
CA VAL A 91 0.52 -14.81 -12.03
C VAL A 91 1.33 -13.79 -12.82
N TRP A 92 0.66 -12.72 -13.25
CA TRP A 92 1.23 -11.76 -14.18
C TRP A 92 1.18 -10.32 -13.65
N PHE A 93 2.23 -9.56 -13.94
CA PHE A 93 2.24 -8.12 -13.78
C PHE A 93 1.84 -7.48 -15.11
N ILE A 94 0.81 -6.65 -15.09
CA ILE A 94 0.22 -6.04 -16.28
C ILE A 94 0.20 -4.52 -16.10
N THR A 95 0.61 -3.80 -17.13
CA THR A 95 0.43 -2.36 -17.24
C THR A 95 -0.56 -2.06 -18.36
N LEU A 96 -1.64 -1.37 -18.05
CA LEU A 96 -2.65 -0.90 -19.00
C LEU A 96 -2.43 0.59 -19.23
N THR A 97 -2.20 0.98 -20.48
CA THR A 97 -1.95 2.37 -20.87
C THR A 97 -2.95 2.78 -21.94
N TYR A 98 -3.44 4.00 -21.87
CA TYR A 98 -4.31 4.55 -22.91
C TYR A 98 -3.52 4.96 -24.13
N ASP A 99 -4.11 4.82 -25.32
CA ASP A 99 -3.67 5.55 -26.52
C ASP A 99 -4.26 6.96 -26.55
N ASP A 100 -3.94 7.74 -27.58
CA ASP A 100 -4.35 9.13 -27.67
C ASP A 100 -5.85 9.28 -27.97
N ASP A 101 -6.46 8.28 -28.61
CA ASP A 101 -7.88 8.28 -28.93
C ASP A 101 -8.78 7.90 -27.75
N HIS A 102 -8.25 7.19 -26.74
CA HIS A 102 -9.04 6.67 -25.64
C HIS A 102 -8.71 7.30 -24.29
N VAL A 103 -7.66 8.13 -24.22
CA VAL A 103 -7.29 8.76 -22.94
C VAL A 103 -8.45 9.61 -22.39
N PRO A 104 -8.91 9.35 -21.18
CA PRO A 104 -9.97 10.11 -20.58
C PRO A 104 -9.46 11.47 -20.07
N GLY A 105 -10.25 12.48 -20.24
CA GLY A 105 -10.02 13.79 -19.67
C GLY A 105 -11.27 14.36 -19.04
N MET A 106 -11.08 15.29 -18.13
CA MET A 106 -12.13 16.01 -17.45
C MET A 106 -12.07 17.48 -17.86
N ILE A 107 -13.22 18.02 -18.28
CA ILE A 107 -13.38 19.45 -18.53
C ILE A 107 -13.51 20.15 -17.19
N LEU A 108 -12.63 21.09 -16.90
CA LEU A 108 -12.57 21.74 -15.58
C LEU A 108 -13.78 22.62 -15.26
N SER A 109 -14.40 23.19 -16.27
CA SER A 109 -15.57 24.06 -16.08
C SER A 109 -16.88 23.30 -15.76
N THR A 110 -17.01 22.06 -16.25
CA THR A 110 -18.26 21.27 -16.12
C THR A 110 -18.06 20.00 -15.28
N GLY A 111 -16.83 19.53 -15.10
CA GLY A 111 -16.52 18.21 -14.52
C GLY A 111 -16.86 17.04 -15.45
N GLU A 112 -17.24 17.30 -16.69
CA GLU A 112 -17.61 16.28 -17.67
C GLU A 112 -16.39 15.47 -18.09
N ILE A 113 -16.56 14.15 -18.22
CA ILE A 113 -15.52 13.22 -18.67
C ILE A 113 -15.67 13.01 -20.17
N MET A 114 -14.60 13.30 -20.90
CA MET A 114 -14.50 13.10 -22.35
C MET A 114 -13.37 12.16 -22.68
N ARG A 115 -13.39 11.62 -23.92
CA ARG A 115 -12.25 10.89 -24.50
C ARG A 115 -11.51 11.82 -25.48
N LYS A 116 -10.27 11.44 -25.83
CA LYS A 116 -9.40 12.21 -26.75
C LYS A 116 -9.03 13.60 -26.21
N VAL A 117 -9.00 13.78 -24.92
CA VAL A 117 -8.59 15.05 -24.35
C VAL A 117 -7.09 15.19 -24.47
N GLN A 118 -6.65 15.96 -25.45
CA GLN A 118 -5.29 16.48 -25.50
C GLN A 118 -5.17 17.62 -24.50
N TYR A 119 -3.97 17.77 -23.91
CA TYR A 119 -3.65 18.94 -23.10
C TYR A 119 -3.81 20.20 -23.95
N VAL A 120 -4.92 20.87 -23.87
CA VAL A 120 -5.12 22.16 -24.54
C VAL A 120 -4.70 23.27 -23.59
N TRP A 121 -3.39 23.56 -23.61
CA TRP A 121 -2.90 24.80 -23.02
C TRP A 121 -3.16 25.97 -23.97
N LYS A 122 -4.07 26.86 -23.62
CA LYS A 122 -4.28 28.09 -24.38
C LYS A 122 -3.28 29.16 -23.91
N PRO A 123 -2.51 29.78 -24.82
CA PRO A 123 -1.62 30.89 -24.48
C PRO A 123 -2.41 31.97 -23.72
N GLY A 124 -1.84 32.42 -22.59
CA GLY A 124 -2.45 33.49 -21.77
C GLY A 124 -3.39 33.02 -20.66
N LYS A 125 -3.78 31.73 -20.58
CA LYS A 125 -4.52 31.17 -19.44
C LYS A 125 -3.59 30.48 -18.44
N LYS A 126 -3.77 30.75 -17.15
CA LYS A 126 -3.00 30.12 -16.07
C LYS A 126 -3.41 28.67 -15.77
N THR A 127 -4.57 28.24 -16.22
CA THR A 127 -5.14 26.90 -15.98
C THR A 127 -5.55 26.25 -17.30
N PRO A 128 -5.30 24.95 -17.52
CA PRO A 128 -5.79 24.23 -18.70
C PRO A 128 -7.32 24.16 -18.69
N GLU A 129 -7.95 24.00 -19.86
CA GLU A 129 -9.41 23.83 -19.96
C GLU A 129 -9.83 22.39 -19.60
N SER A 130 -8.95 21.44 -19.80
CA SER A 130 -9.18 20.04 -19.48
C SER A 130 -7.90 19.37 -18.97
N VAL A 131 -8.06 18.33 -18.19
CA VAL A 131 -6.97 17.52 -17.65
C VAL A 131 -7.24 16.05 -17.85
N GLN A 132 -6.20 15.28 -18.15
CA GLN A 132 -6.32 13.82 -18.20
C GLN A 132 -6.66 13.28 -16.81
N THR A 133 -7.51 12.24 -16.74
CA THR A 133 -7.97 11.70 -15.46
C THR A 133 -8.01 10.17 -15.47
N LEU A 134 -7.84 9.56 -14.30
CA LEU A 134 -8.05 8.14 -14.09
C LEU A 134 -9.54 7.80 -14.12
N LEU A 135 -9.91 6.64 -14.66
CA LEU A 135 -11.27 6.12 -14.61
C LEU A 135 -11.31 4.70 -14.03
N TYR A 136 -11.81 4.57 -12.82
CA TYR A 136 -12.01 3.27 -12.18
C TYR A 136 -12.93 2.35 -12.99
N THR A 137 -13.94 2.92 -13.66
CA THR A 137 -14.87 2.18 -14.51
C THR A 137 -14.21 1.47 -15.68
N ASP A 138 -13.09 1.98 -16.20
CA ASP A 138 -12.36 1.30 -17.30
C ASP A 138 -11.68 0.02 -16.81
N VAL A 139 -11.13 0.04 -15.60
CA VAL A 139 -10.58 -1.18 -14.96
C VAL A 139 -11.70 -2.20 -14.72
N GLN A 140 -12.87 -1.75 -14.26
CA GLN A 140 -14.03 -2.64 -14.05
C GLN A 140 -14.50 -3.28 -15.37
N LYS A 141 -14.62 -2.47 -16.44
CA LYS A 141 -15.00 -2.95 -17.78
C LYS A 141 -13.97 -3.94 -18.33
N PHE A 142 -12.68 -3.65 -18.20
CA PHE A 142 -11.61 -4.56 -18.57
C PHE A 142 -11.74 -5.91 -17.87
N LEU A 143 -11.83 -5.91 -16.55
CA LEU A 143 -11.98 -7.14 -15.75
C LEU A 143 -13.25 -7.92 -16.06
N LYS A 144 -14.36 -7.23 -16.37
CA LYS A 144 -15.60 -7.87 -16.79
C LYS A 144 -15.45 -8.57 -18.13
N ARG A 145 -14.85 -7.91 -19.14
CA ARG A 145 -14.58 -8.51 -20.45
C ARG A 145 -13.61 -9.68 -20.32
N LEU A 146 -12.54 -9.52 -19.55
CA LEU A 146 -11.53 -10.56 -19.33
C LEU A 146 -12.16 -11.84 -18.73
N ARG A 147 -13.00 -11.69 -17.69
CA ARG A 147 -13.72 -12.85 -17.11
C ARG A 147 -14.67 -13.53 -18.08
N LYS A 148 -15.34 -12.72 -18.92
CA LYS A 148 -16.23 -13.28 -19.95
C LYS A 148 -15.46 -14.08 -21.01
N THR A 149 -14.25 -13.64 -21.38
CA THR A 149 -13.44 -14.29 -22.41
C THR A 149 -12.83 -15.62 -21.93
N TYR A 150 -12.35 -15.65 -20.69
CA TYR A 150 -11.59 -16.81 -20.17
C TYR A 150 -12.42 -17.73 -19.26
N GLU A 151 -13.65 -17.35 -18.92
CA GLU A 151 -14.58 -18.12 -18.03
C GLU A 151 -13.91 -18.64 -16.74
N SER A 152 -12.84 -17.95 -16.33
CA SER A 152 -11.98 -18.38 -15.23
C SER A 152 -12.16 -17.50 -13.99
N ARG A 153 -11.82 -18.08 -12.83
CA ARG A 153 -11.77 -17.36 -11.57
C ARG A 153 -10.54 -16.45 -11.55
N LEU A 154 -10.69 -15.24 -12.03
CA LEU A 154 -9.62 -14.25 -12.01
C LEU A 154 -9.64 -13.44 -10.71
N ARG A 155 -8.47 -13.27 -10.12
CA ARG A 155 -8.26 -12.36 -8.99
C ARG A 155 -7.24 -11.31 -9.36
N PHE A 156 -7.25 -10.20 -8.68
CA PHE A 156 -6.37 -9.08 -9.03
C PHE A 156 -6.08 -8.16 -7.84
N PHE A 157 -4.96 -7.46 -7.95
CA PHE A 157 -4.65 -6.23 -7.24
C PHE A 157 -4.23 -5.19 -8.28
N CYS A 158 -4.84 -4.01 -8.27
CA CYS A 158 -4.62 -2.97 -9.28
C CYS A 158 -4.44 -1.62 -8.62
N ALA A 159 -3.52 -0.83 -9.15
CA ALA A 159 -3.31 0.57 -8.79
C ALA A 159 -3.39 1.44 -10.06
N GLY A 160 -4.13 2.56 -9.97
CA GLY A 160 -4.17 3.60 -10.99
C GLY A 160 -3.31 4.79 -10.58
N GLU A 161 -2.50 5.29 -11.49
CA GLU A 161 -1.63 6.44 -11.26
C GLU A 161 -1.45 7.30 -12.51
N TYR A 162 -0.78 8.44 -12.34
CA TYR A 162 -0.35 9.33 -13.42
C TYR A 162 1.15 9.21 -13.62
N GLY A 163 1.58 9.13 -14.87
CA GLY A 163 3.01 9.08 -15.23
C GLY A 163 3.76 10.32 -14.74
N GLU A 164 4.96 10.12 -14.22
CA GLU A 164 5.75 11.21 -13.61
C GLU A 164 6.12 12.32 -14.62
N GLN A 165 6.37 11.96 -15.87
CA GLN A 165 6.77 12.92 -16.92
C GLN A 165 5.58 13.47 -17.69
N THR A 166 4.62 12.64 -18.05
CA THR A 166 3.53 12.98 -18.97
C THR A 166 2.19 13.21 -18.27
N ALA A 167 2.11 12.92 -16.96
CA ALA A 167 0.86 12.89 -16.21
C ALA A 167 -0.25 12.00 -16.85
N ARG A 168 0.13 11.11 -17.78
CA ARG A 168 -0.80 10.23 -18.46
C ARG A 168 -1.31 9.15 -17.50
N PRO A 169 -2.64 8.95 -17.40
CA PRO A 169 -3.21 7.92 -16.54
C PRO A 169 -2.87 6.53 -17.07
N HIS A 170 -2.50 5.63 -16.17
CA HIS A 170 -2.25 4.21 -16.45
C HIS A 170 -2.51 3.35 -15.21
N TYR A 171 -2.55 2.04 -15.41
CA TYR A 171 -2.86 1.10 -14.33
C TYR A 171 -1.80 0.01 -14.27
N HIS A 172 -1.35 -0.29 -13.06
CA HIS A 172 -0.50 -1.44 -12.77
C HIS A 172 -1.31 -2.50 -12.02
N MET A 173 -1.26 -3.73 -12.49
CA MET A 173 -2.08 -4.82 -11.97
C MET A 173 -1.24 -6.07 -11.74
N ILE A 174 -1.45 -6.76 -10.61
CA ILE A 174 -1.11 -8.18 -10.48
C ILE A 174 -2.40 -8.95 -10.75
N LEU A 175 -2.37 -9.77 -11.78
CA LEU A 175 -3.48 -10.62 -12.21
C LEU A 175 -3.15 -12.08 -11.89
N TYR A 176 -4.11 -12.78 -11.30
CA TYR A 176 -3.99 -14.19 -10.93
C TYR A 176 -5.05 -15.02 -11.64
N GLY A 177 -4.69 -16.23 -12.02
CA GLY A 177 -5.58 -17.18 -12.67
C GLY A 177 -5.75 -16.95 -14.18
N TRP A 178 -4.85 -16.18 -14.79
CA TRP A 178 -4.82 -15.97 -16.24
C TRP A 178 -3.60 -16.65 -16.86
N GLU A 179 -3.85 -17.48 -17.86
CA GLU A 179 -2.81 -18.17 -18.64
C GLU A 179 -2.80 -17.62 -20.06
N PRO A 180 -1.79 -16.83 -20.43
CA PRO A 180 -1.70 -16.23 -21.75
C PRO A 180 -1.29 -17.25 -22.82
N THR A 181 -1.93 -17.19 -23.98
CA THR A 181 -1.65 -18.08 -25.12
C THR A 181 -0.97 -17.38 -26.30
N ASP A 182 -0.91 -16.04 -26.30
CA ASP A 182 -0.48 -15.23 -27.43
C ASP A 182 0.57 -14.18 -27.07
N LEU A 183 1.46 -14.50 -26.11
CA LEU A 183 2.52 -13.58 -25.71
C LEU A 183 3.50 -13.30 -26.82
N LYS A 184 3.67 -12.02 -27.17
CA LYS A 184 4.71 -11.53 -28.08
C LYS A 184 5.73 -10.72 -27.28
N GLN A 185 7.00 -11.08 -27.39
CA GLN A 185 8.06 -10.38 -26.69
C GLN A 185 8.26 -8.98 -27.29
N LEU A 186 8.26 -7.96 -26.43
CA LEU A 186 8.57 -6.57 -26.76
C LEU A 186 10.06 -6.28 -26.60
N TYR A 187 10.57 -6.50 -25.39
CA TYR A 187 11.97 -6.26 -25.04
C TYR A 187 12.33 -7.02 -23.77
N LYS A 188 13.61 -6.99 -23.41
CA LYS A 188 14.12 -7.51 -22.14
C LYS A 188 14.83 -6.40 -21.37
N ILE A 189 14.61 -6.32 -20.07
CA ILE A 189 15.42 -5.52 -19.16
C ILE A 189 16.07 -6.48 -18.17
N HIS A 190 17.40 -6.53 -18.19
CA HIS A 190 18.18 -7.55 -17.51
C HIS A 190 17.71 -8.96 -17.89
N HIS A 191 17.21 -9.74 -16.93
CA HIS A 191 16.69 -11.10 -17.17
C HIS A 191 15.16 -11.16 -17.31
N ASN A 192 14.45 -10.03 -17.18
CA ASN A 192 13.00 -9.98 -17.25
C ASN A 192 12.53 -9.67 -18.68
N GLY A 193 11.72 -10.56 -19.25
CA GLY A 193 11.02 -10.33 -20.51
C GLY A 193 9.79 -9.44 -20.28
N TYR A 194 9.60 -8.50 -21.20
CA TYR A 194 8.37 -7.73 -21.31
C TYR A 194 7.65 -8.16 -22.58
N PHE A 195 6.37 -8.40 -22.45
CA PHE A 195 5.53 -8.97 -23.50
C PHE A 195 4.30 -8.10 -23.72
N THR A 196 3.63 -8.35 -24.83
CA THR A 196 2.26 -7.92 -25.10
C THR A 196 1.43 -9.11 -25.54
N SER A 197 0.11 -8.97 -25.53
CA SER A 197 -0.86 -9.94 -26.03
C SER A 197 -1.90 -9.19 -26.85
N GLU A 198 -2.11 -9.62 -28.09
CA GLU A 198 -3.11 -9.01 -28.96
C GLU A 198 -4.53 -9.20 -28.39
N THR A 199 -4.80 -10.39 -27.87
CA THR A 199 -6.06 -10.69 -27.21
C THR A 199 -6.29 -9.76 -26.00
N LEU A 200 -5.27 -9.56 -25.16
CA LEU A 200 -5.42 -8.71 -23.99
C LEU A 200 -5.56 -7.22 -24.36
N CYS A 201 -4.87 -6.77 -25.43
CA CYS A 201 -5.05 -5.43 -25.99
C CYS A 201 -6.49 -5.21 -26.49
N LYS A 202 -7.07 -6.18 -27.22
CA LYS A 202 -8.48 -6.13 -27.65
C LYS A 202 -9.45 -6.11 -26.47
N ILE A 203 -9.19 -6.89 -25.44
CA ILE A 203 -9.99 -6.90 -24.20
C ILE A 203 -9.85 -5.56 -23.47
N TRP A 204 -8.67 -4.96 -23.41
CA TRP A 204 -8.47 -3.62 -22.85
C TRP A 204 -9.24 -2.58 -23.66
N GLY A 205 -9.05 -2.57 -24.96
CA GLY A 205 -9.79 -1.75 -25.92
C GLY A 205 -9.59 -0.23 -25.77
N ASN A 206 -8.61 0.22 -24.98
CA ASN A 206 -8.33 1.63 -24.76
C ASN A 206 -6.84 1.97 -25.02
N GLY A 207 -6.08 1.07 -25.64
CA GLY A 207 -4.67 1.29 -25.96
C GLY A 207 -3.81 0.06 -25.72
N ASN A 208 -2.63 0.25 -25.13
CA ASN A 208 -1.58 -0.75 -25.08
C ASN A 208 -1.56 -1.52 -23.75
N VAL A 209 -1.15 -2.78 -23.83
CA VAL A 209 -0.94 -3.65 -22.69
C VAL A 209 0.50 -4.14 -22.66
N GLN A 210 1.16 -3.98 -21.54
CA GLN A 210 2.48 -4.52 -21.28
C GLN A 210 2.39 -5.57 -20.18
N ILE A 211 3.06 -6.69 -20.36
CA ILE A 211 2.96 -7.87 -19.52
C ILE A 211 4.36 -8.29 -19.09
N ALA A 212 4.55 -8.63 -17.84
CA ALA A 212 5.77 -9.24 -17.31
C ALA A 212 5.41 -10.33 -16.31
N GLN A 213 6.34 -11.26 -16.10
CA GLN A 213 6.19 -12.24 -15.03
C GLN A 213 6.13 -11.52 -13.68
N ALA A 214 5.17 -11.87 -12.86
CA ALA A 214 5.07 -11.29 -11.53
C ALA A 214 6.17 -11.83 -10.60
N THR A 215 6.83 -10.94 -9.87
CA THR A 215 7.95 -11.21 -8.98
C THR A 215 7.77 -10.48 -7.64
N PRO A 216 8.53 -10.83 -6.58
CA PRO A 216 8.50 -10.08 -5.34
C PRO A 216 8.74 -8.57 -5.51
N GLU A 217 9.54 -8.17 -6.50
CA GLU A 217 9.81 -6.78 -6.84
C GLU A 217 8.57 -6.10 -7.40
N THR A 218 7.86 -6.77 -8.33
CA THR A 218 6.61 -6.24 -8.91
C THR A 218 5.49 -6.18 -7.87
N TYR A 219 5.40 -7.12 -6.93
CA TYR A 219 4.45 -7.05 -5.80
C TYR A 219 4.70 -5.81 -4.96
N ARG A 220 5.97 -5.57 -4.61
CA ARG A 220 6.37 -4.39 -3.83
C ARG A 220 6.15 -3.09 -4.59
N TYR A 221 6.40 -3.10 -5.90
CA TYR A 221 6.17 -1.96 -6.78
C TYR A 221 4.68 -1.57 -6.78
N VAL A 222 3.80 -2.50 -7.08
CA VAL A 222 2.35 -2.21 -7.14
C VAL A 222 1.79 -1.86 -5.75
N ALA A 223 2.24 -2.52 -4.69
CA ALA A 223 1.88 -2.17 -3.32
C ALA A 223 2.34 -0.75 -2.93
N GLY A 224 3.43 -0.25 -3.51
CA GLY A 224 3.94 1.09 -3.30
C GLY A 224 2.93 2.19 -3.65
N TYR A 225 2.12 1.98 -4.67
CA TYR A 225 1.11 2.94 -5.10
C TYR A 225 -0.02 3.15 -4.10
N VAL A 226 -0.32 2.17 -3.24
CA VAL A 226 -1.24 2.39 -2.12
C VAL A 226 -0.75 3.51 -1.21
N THR A 227 0.57 3.60 -1.03
CA THR A 227 1.19 4.58 -0.14
C THR A 227 1.48 5.91 -0.83
N LYS A 228 1.81 5.93 -2.13
CA LYS A 228 1.90 7.17 -2.93
C LYS A 228 0.55 7.91 -2.92
N LYS A 229 -0.54 7.19 -3.10
CA LYS A 229 -1.91 7.72 -3.10
C LYS A 229 -2.30 8.45 -1.83
N MET A 230 -1.90 7.94 -0.68
CA MET A 230 -2.38 8.45 0.61
C MET A 230 -1.67 9.73 1.05
N TYR A 231 -0.47 9.99 0.53
CA TYR A 231 0.41 11.00 1.10
C TYR A 231 1.36 11.62 0.08
N GLU A 232 0.99 12.69 -0.48
CA GLU A 232 1.93 13.64 -1.02
C GLU A 232 2.50 14.44 0.14
N ILE A 233 3.79 14.21 0.42
CA ILE A 233 4.44 14.47 1.72
C ILE A 233 4.60 15.94 2.04
N ASP A 234 4.58 16.81 1.06
CA ASP A 234 4.88 18.25 1.23
C ASP A 234 3.76 19.21 0.74
N GLY A 235 2.54 18.72 0.63
CA GLY A 235 1.37 19.58 0.35
C GLY A 235 1.30 20.18 -1.07
N LYS A 236 2.38 20.11 -1.86
CA LYS A 236 2.45 20.76 -3.17
C LYS A 236 1.87 19.96 -4.33
N LYS A 237 1.99 18.62 -4.32
CA LYS A 237 1.41 17.76 -5.38
C LYS A 237 0.01 17.22 -5.07
N ALA A 238 -0.32 16.99 -3.78
CA ALA A 238 -1.66 16.60 -3.36
C ALA A 238 -2.70 17.65 -3.70
N ASN A 239 -2.32 18.90 -3.57
CA ASN A 239 -3.17 20.01 -3.91
C ASN A 239 -3.50 20.06 -5.42
N ALA A 240 -2.56 19.69 -6.31
CA ALA A 240 -2.79 19.76 -7.75
C ALA A 240 -3.96 18.89 -8.22
N TYR A 241 -4.10 17.64 -7.74
CA TYR A 241 -5.26 16.80 -8.08
C TYR A 241 -6.54 17.29 -7.45
N TYR A 242 -6.49 17.87 -6.26
CA TYR A 242 -7.65 18.44 -5.58
C TYR A 242 -8.11 19.73 -6.23
N GLU A 243 -7.18 20.61 -6.58
CA GLU A 243 -7.45 21.89 -7.18
C GLU A 243 -8.06 21.75 -8.60
N LEU A 244 -7.62 20.72 -9.33
CA LEU A 244 -8.09 20.43 -10.67
C LEU A 244 -9.25 19.42 -10.70
N GLY A 245 -9.67 18.87 -9.56
CA GLY A 245 -10.78 17.91 -9.51
C GLY A 245 -10.49 16.53 -10.14
N GLN A 246 -9.25 16.24 -10.53
CA GLN A 246 -8.85 14.95 -11.13
C GLN A 246 -9.15 13.79 -10.17
N GLN A 247 -9.47 12.64 -10.73
CA GLN A 247 -9.56 11.41 -9.95
C GLN A 247 -8.20 11.10 -9.33
N LYS A 248 -8.14 11.00 -8.00
CA LYS A 248 -6.91 10.65 -7.30
C LYS A 248 -6.41 9.26 -7.69
N PRO A 249 -5.09 9.04 -7.66
CA PRO A 249 -4.53 7.70 -7.73
C PRO A 249 -5.26 6.77 -6.76
N PHE A 250 -5.55 5.54 -7.15
CA PHE A 250 -6.32 4.59 -6.35
C PHE A 250 -5.74 3.19 -6.41
N ALA A 251 -6.12 2.36 -5.44
CA ALA A 251 -5.92 0.92 -5.50
C ALA A 251 -7.25 0.20 -5.33
N CYS A 252 -7.42 -0.87 -6.09
CA CYS A 252 -8.57 -1.75 -6.02
C CYS A 252 -8.13 -3.21 -6.17
N MET A 253 -8.94 -4.12 -5.64
CA MET A 253 -8.57 -5.53 -5.58
C MET A 253 -9.77 -6.43 -5.42
N SER A 254 -9.55 -7.74 -5.58
CA SER A 254 -10.53 -8.75 -5.22
C SER A 254 -10.81 -8.73 -3.72
N LEU A 255 -12.11 -8.68 -3.33
CA LEU A 255 -12.54 -8.47 -1.94
C LEU A 255 -13.26 -9.65 -1.30
N LYS A 256 -13.90 -10.50 -2.07
CA LYS A 256 -14.73 -11.61 -1.57
C LYS A 256 -14.31 -12.93 -2.21
N PRO A 257 -13.46 -13.70 -1.52
CA PRO A 257 -12.70 -13.39 -0.30
C PRO A 257 -11.60 -12.34 -0.55
N GLY A 258 -11.02 -11.78 0.51
CA GLY A 258 -9.90 -10.82 0.39
C GLY A 258 -8.62 -11.49 -0.14
N LEU A 259 -7.66 -10.72 -0.66
CA LEU A 259 -6.37 -11.25 -1.12
C LEU A 259 -5.62 -11.93 0.02
N GLY A 260 -5.08 -13.12 -0.25
CA GLY A 260 -4.36 -13.96 0.69
C GLY A 260 -5.25 -14.72 1.67
N ASP A 261 -6.58 -14.70 1.48
CA ASP A 261 -7.52 -15.41 2.35
C ASP A 261 -7.30 -16.93 2.32
N ALA A 262 -7.19 -17.51 1.14
CA ALA A 262 -6.99 -18.96 0.99
C ALA A 262 -5.71 -19.42 1.71
N TYR A 263 -4.62 -18.67 1.55
CA TYR A 263 -3.38 -18.92 2.28
C TYR A 263 -3.57 -18.89 3.80
N TYR A 264 -4.32 -17.90 4.30
CA TYR A 264 -4.61 -17.83 5.74
C TYR A 264 -5.39 -19.04 6.22
N GLN A 265 -6.43 -19.45 5.51
CA GLN A 265 -7.25 -20.61 5.90
C GLN A 265 -6.42 -21.90 5.99
N GLU A 266 -5.48 -22.07 5.06
CA GLU A 266 -4.61 -23.25 5.01
C GLU A 266 -3.52 -23.23 6.09
N HIS A 267 -2.94 -22.05 6.38
CA HIS A 267 -1.76 -21.93 7.24
C HIS A 267 -2.01 -21.23 8.58
N LYS A 268 -3.24 -20.95 8.96
CA LYS A 268 -3.54 -20.11 10.13
C LYS A 268 -2.94 -20.64 11.45
N GLU A 269 -2.93 -21.95 11.67
CA GLU A 269 -2.36 -22.51 12.89
C GLU A 269 -0.84 -22.29 12.98
N GLU A 270 -0.14 -22.42 11.86
CA GLU A 270 1.29 -22.13 11.79
C GLU A 270 1.56 -20.64 12.01
N ILE A 271 0.82 -19.75 11.32
CA ILE A 271 0.92 -18.31 11.47
C ILE A 271 0.69 -17.90 12.93
N TRP A 272 -0.29 -18.49 13.60
CA TRP A 272 -0.59 -18.18 15.00
C TRP A 272 0.48 -18.71 15.96
N ARG A 273 1.05 -19.87 15.67
CA ARG A 273 2.13 -20.46 16.46
C ARG A 273 3.42 -19.64 16.35
N GLN A 274 3.81 -19.28 15.12
CA GLN A 274 5.05 -18.56 14.83
C GLN A 274 4.94 -17.07 15.20
N GLY A 275 3.78 -16.46 14.97
CA GLY A 275 3.55 -15.03 15.20
C GLY A 275 4.11 -14.12 14.10
N TYR A 276 4.52 -14.68 12.96
CA TYR A 276 5.00 -13.97 11.76
C TYR A 276 4.63 -14.74 10.49
N ILE A 277 4.84 -14.11 9.33
CA ILE A 277 4.72 -14.75 8.01
C ILE A 277 6.12 -15.02 7.46
N GLN A 278 6.37 -16.24 7.01
CA GLN A 278 7.60 -16.59 6.29
C GLN A 278 7.44 -16.21 4.82
N CYS A 279 8.23 -15.23 4.33
CA CYS A 279 8.26 -14.82 2.93
C CYS A 279 9.15 -15.75 2.10
N THR A 280 8.96 -15.75 0.77
CA THR A 280 9.67 -16.62 -0.19
C THR A 280 11.20 -16.46 -0.14
N ASN A 281 11.68 -15.25 0.18
CA ASN A 281 13.12 -14.96 0.28
C ASN A 281 13.75 -15.24 1.66
N GLY A 282 13.07 -16.03 2.49
CA GLY A 282 13.53 -16.33 3.85
C GLY A 282 13.29 -15.21 4.87
N LYS A 283 12.75 -14.07 4.47
CA LYS A 283 12.43 -12.98 5.39
C LYS A 283 11.16 -13.26 6.18
N GLN A 284 11.14 -12.78 7.42
CA GLN A 284 9.95 -12.80 8.26
C GLN A 284 9.19 -11.48 8.11
N ALA A 285 7.95 -11.55 7.67
CA ALA A 285 7.03 -10.40 7.64
C ALA A 285 6.10 -10.40 8.85
N GLN A 286 5.60 -9.23 9.21
CA GLN A 286 4.55 -9.13 10.22
C GLN A 286 3.27 -9.76 9.69
N ILE A 287 2.45 -10.31 10.59
CA ILE A 287 1.11 -10.77 10.23
C ILE A 287 0.30 -9.55 9.74
N PRO A 288 -0.25 -9.58 8.51
CA PRO A 288 -1.05 -8.50 7.97
C PRO A 288 -2.26 -8.19 8.85
N ARG A 289 -2.64 -6.91 8.93
CA ARG A 289 -3.82 -6.50 9.70
C ARG A 289 -5.10 -7.21 9.27
N TYR A 290 -5.19 -7.60 8.01
CA TYR A 290 -6.31 -8.39 7.49
C TYR A 290 -6.43 -9.73 8.23
N TYR A 291 -5.32 -10.44 8.42
CA TYR A 291 -5.29 -11.72 9.15
C TYR A 291 -5.55 -11.51 10.65
N GLU A 292 -5.04 -10.43 11.25
CA GLU A 292 -5.37 -10.13 12.64
C GLU A 292 -6.89 -9.92 12.84
N LYS A 293 -7.58 -9.29 11.87
CA LYS A 293 -9.04 -9.16 11.92
C LYS A 293 -9.78 -10.51 11.78
N MET A 294 -9.23 -11.43 10.99
CA MET A 294 -9.78 -12.78 10.87
C MET A 294 -9.57 -13.56 12.18
N MET A 295 -8.36 -13.51 12.74
CA MET A 295 -8.04 -14.10 14.03
C MET A 295 -8.92 -13.53 15.16
N GLU A 296 -9.20 -12.23 15.13
CA GLU A 296 -10.04 -11.57 16.13
C GLU A 296 -11.48 -12.11 16.12
N LYS A 297 -12.00 -12.45 14.95
CA LYS A 297 -13.32 -13.08 14.80
C LYS A 297 -13.34 -14.55 15.23
N GLU A 298 -12.26 -15.28 14.94
CA GLU A 298 -12.18 -16.72 15.20
C GLU A 298 -11.79 -17.01 16.66
N ASN A 299 -10.79 -16.30 17.19
CA ASN A 299 -10.29 -16.49 18.56
C ASN A 299 -9.68 -15.20 19.14
N PRO A 300 -10.52 -14.31 19.67
CA PRO A 300 -10.08 -13.02 20.20
C PRO A 300 -9.10 -13.14 21.37
N GLU A 301 -9.24 -14.15 22.23
CA GLU A 301 -8.35 -14.36 23.37
C GLU A 301 -6.93 -14.72 22.93
N ARG A 302 -6.79 -15.63 21.96
CA ARG A 302 -5.47 -16.01 21.43
C ARG A 302 -4.79 -14.82 20.78
N LEU A 303 -5.51 -14.01 19.99
CA LEU A 303 -4.99 -12.78 19.42
C LEU A 303 -4.55 -11.80 20.48
N TRP A 304 -5.34 -11.63 21.54
CA TRP A 304 -4.99 -10.76 22.66
C TRP A 304 -3.67 -11.20 23.32
N ARG A 305 -3.49 -12.50 23.62
CA ARG A 305 -2.24 -13.04 24.17
C ARG A 305 -1.03 -12.78 23.25
N ILE A 306 -1.19 -12.98 21.94
CA ILE A 306 -0.15 -12.69 20.94
C ILE A 306 0.21 -11.20 20.95
N LYS A 307 -0.79 -10.30 20.96
CA LYS A 307 -0.59 -8.85 21.03
C LYS A 307 0.15 -8.44 22.31
N GLN A 308 -0.23 -8.99 23.45
CA GLN A 308 0.45 -8.73 24.74
C GLN A 308 1.92 -9.15 24.73
N ASN A 309 2.21 -10.35 24.22
CA ASN A 309 3.59 -10.83 24.12
C ASN A 309 4.43 -9.97 23.17
N ARG A 310 3.86 -9.54 22.06
CA ARG A 310 4.53 -8.61 21.12
C ARG A 310 4.77 -7.24 21.77
N GLN A 311 3.81 -6.75 22.53
CA GLN A 311 3.93 -5.47 23.24
C GLN A 311 5.04 -5.52 24.28
N LYS A 312 5.08 -6.56 25.13
CA LYS A 312 6.16 -6.76 26.11
C LYS A 312 7.55 -6.76 25.46
N LYS A 313 7.74 -7.55 24.40
CA LYS A 313 9.00 -7.58 23.64
C LYS A 313 9.34 -6.23 23.01
N ALA A 314 8.36 -5.52 22.47
CA ALA A 314 8.56 -4.21 21.86
C ALA A 314 8.91 -3.12 22.92
N ILE A 315 8.33 -3.18 24.10
CA ILE A 315 8.66 -2.29 25.22
C ILE A 315 10.11 -2.49 25.62
N GLU A 316 10.54 -3.73 25.84
CA GLU A 316 11.91 -4.03 26.26
C GLU A 316 12.93 -3.57 25.23
N GLN A 317 12.72 -3.90 23.95
CA GLN A 317 13.61 -3.47 22.88
C GLN A 317 13.68 -1.93 22.75
N LYS A 318 12.56 -1.24 22.91
CA LYS A 318 12.51 0.22 22.82
C LYS A 318 13.09 0.88 24.07
N ARG A 319 12.93 0.30 25.24
CA ARG A 319 13.55 0.77 26.48
C ARG A 319 15.06 0.89 26.29
N LEU A 320 15.73 -0.19 25.89
CA LEU A 320 17.16 -0.20 25.61
C LEU A 320 17.59 0.81 24.53
N GLN A 321 16.72 1.08 23.57
CA GLN A 321 17.01 1.98 22.46
C GLN A 321 16.84 3.46 22.80
N PHE A 322 15.93 3.80 23.69
CA PHE A 322 15.52 5.18 24.01
C PHE A 322 15.90 5.61 25.42
N GLU A 323 16.59 4.76 26.18
CA GLU A 323 16.94 5.01 27.56
C GLU A 323 17.56 6.40 27.78
N GLY A 324 16.97 7.17 28.68
CA GLY A 324 17.43 8.52 29.05
C GLY A 324 17.27 9.60 27.97
N LYS A 325 16.70 9.31 26.82
CA LYS A 325 16.60 10.23 25.67
C LYS A 325 15.19 10.78 25.51
N ASP A 326 15.07 12.04 25.06
CA ASP A 326 13.78 12.59 24.66
C ASP A 326 13.18 11.81 23.50
N TYR A 327 12.02 11.19 23.72
CA TYR A 327 11.39 10.27 22.80
C TYR A 327 10.99 10.94 21.47
N LYS A 328 10.46 12.19 21.54
CA LYS A 328 10.06 12.96 20.37
C LYS A 328 11.27 13.24 19.45
N THR A 329 12.34 13.78 20.01
CA THR A 329 13.57 14.10 19.26
C THR A 329 14.17 12.86 18.59
N GLN A 330 14.13 11.70 19.26
CA GLN A 330 14.63 10.46 18.69
C GLN A 330 13.77 9.98 17.51
N LEU A 331 12.45 10.11 17.58
CA LEU A 331 11.55 9.75 16.49
C LEU A 331 11.72 10.67 15.29
N GLU A 332 11.85 11.98 15.50
CA GLU A 332 12.09 12.97 14.45
C GLU A 332 13.43 12.73 13.72
N THR A 333 14.47 12.42 14.48
CA THR A 333 15.77 12.05 13.91
C THR A 333 15.69 10.81 13.05
N LYS A 334 15.03 9.76 13.53
CA LYS A 334 14.81 8.52 12.77
C LYS A 334 13.96 8.75 11.53
N GLU A 335 12.91 9.56 11.61
CA GLU A 335 12.09 9.93 10.46
C GLU A 335 12.93 10.59 9.38
N ARG A 336 13.77 11.56 9.75
CA ARG A 336 14.67 12.28 8.83
C ARG A 336 15.66 11.33 8.13
N VAL A 337 16.28 10.43 8.88
CA VAL A 337 17.19 9.42 8.30
C VAL A 337 16.46 8.48 7.34
N THR A 338 15.28 8.01 7.71
CA THR A 338 14.48 7.13 6.86
C THR A 338 14.03 7.83 5.59
N LYS A 339 13.60 9.10 5.65
CA LYS A 339 13.25 9.90 4.48
C LYS A 339 14.41 9.97 3.49
N LYS A 340 15.61 10.37 3.95
CA LYS A 340 16.81 10.42 3.11
C LYS A 340 17.17 9.08 2.46
N GLN A 341 17.01 7.97 3.19
CA GLN A 341 17.29 6.64 2.65
C GLN A 341 16.26 6.18 1.60
N THR A 342 14.99 6.51 1.80
CA THR A 342 13.92 6.16 0.87
C THR A 342 13.95 6.99 -0.41
N GLU A 343 14.29 8.27 -0.30
CA GLU A 343 14.54 9.16 -1.45
C GLU A 343 15.68 8.63 -2.32
N LYS A 344 16.84 8.31 -1.71
CA LYS A 344 18.00 7.75 -2.44
C LYS A 344 17.69 6.42 -3.16
N ARG A 345 16.72 5.65 -2.69
CA ARG A 345 16.33 4.35 -3.26
C ARG A 345 15.15 4.43 -4.22
N GLY A 346 14.59 5.61 -4.47
CA GLY A 346 13.39 5.78 -5.29
C GLY A 346 12.17 5.00 -4.75
N ILE A 347 12.09 4.79 -3.44
CA ILE A 347 11.12 3.90 -2.82
C ILE A 347 9.79 4.63 -2.49
N LEU A 348 9.80 5.96 -2.52
CA LEU A 348 8.64 6.83 -2.24
C LEU A 348 8.52 7.91 -3.28
#